data_c4956d952a613d4e8744f571063222f9
#
_entry.id   c4956d952a613d4e8744f571063222f9
#
_cell.length_a   1.000
_cell.length_b   1.000
_cell.length_c   1.000
_cell.angle_alpha   90.00
_cell.angle_beta   90.00
_cell.angle_gamma   90.00
#
_symmetry.space_group_name_H-M   'P 1'
#
loop_
_entity.id
_entity.type
_entity.pdbx_description
1 polymer ?
#
loop_
_entity_poly.entity_id
_entity_poly.type
_entity_poly.pdbx_seq_one_letter_code
_entity_poly.pdbx_strand_id
1 'polypeptide(L)'
;KSLVEKFGIDPKTFRYEPCNTVQEFRSSVTAITDVLIEQKKKGIKLPKIMVVLDSAGNLATQKEIDDAKTGSSKADMTRAKLLKSTFRIIMTQFGICKIPFLFTNHTYQTQDLFSRQVGGGGTGPEYAASIILFLGKAKLKEGIEQTGIIVTAKPNKNRFAKPTNIKFHISFN
;
A
#
# COMPACT_ATOMS: atom_id res chain seq x y z
N LYS A 1 -23.01 8.70 7.78
CA LYS A 1 -22.57 7.44 7.16
C LYS A 1 -21.04 7.48 7.07
N SER A 2 -20.36 6.40 7.47
CA SER A 2 -18.92 6.28 7.30
C SER A 2 -18.55 6.30 5.82
N LEU A 3 -17.30 6.67 5.49
CA LEU A 3 -16.82 6.66 4.11
C LEU A 3 -16.98 5.26 3.48
N VAL A 4 -16.77 4.23 4.28
CA VAL A 4 -16.90 2.81 3.91
C VAL A 4 -18.32 2.48 3.40
N GLU A 5 -19.36 2.96 4.13
CA GLU A 5 -20.76 2.78 3.72
C GLU A 5 -21.12 3.55 2.44
N LYS A 6 -20.47 4.72 2.21
CA LYS A 6 -20.68 5.49 0.97
C LYS A 6 -20.20 4.73 -0.27
N PHE A 7 -19.19 3.88 -0.12
CA PHE A 7 -18.68 3.02 -1.18
C PHE A 7 -19.36 1.64 -1.23
N GLY A 8 -20.46 1.44 -0.50
CA GLY A 8 -21.23 0.20 -0.52
C GLY A 8 -20.55 -0.97 0.17
N ILE A 9 -19.57 -0.72 1.02
CA ILE A 9 -18.89 -1.76 1.80
C ILE A 9 -19.68 -1.98 3.09
N ASP A 10 -20.04 -3.25 3.38
CA ASP A 10 -20.66 -3.61 4.66
C ASP A 10 -19.65 -3.44 5.80
N PRO A 11 -19.90 -2.54 6.78
CA PRO A 11 -19.01 -2.32 7.92
C PRO A 11 -18.69 -3.60 8.72
N LYS A 12 -19.57 -4.59 8.70
CA LYS A 12 -19.34 -5.89 9.37
C LYS A 12 -18.26 -6.73 8.73
N THR A 13 -17.99 -6.49 7.44
CA THR A 13 -16.93 -7.17 6.68
C THR A 13 -15.64 -6.40 6.62
N PHE A 14 -15.61 -5.20 7.17
CA PHE A 14 -14.47 -4.30 7.17
C PHE A 14 -13.91 -4.13 8.58
N ARG A 15 -12.64 -4.48 8.77
CA ARG A 15 -11.89 -4.19 9.99
C ARG A 15 -10.87 -3.10 9.72
N TYR A 16 -10.96 -2.02 10.47
CA TYR A 16 -9.94 -0.97 10.50
C TYR A 16 -8.95 -1.22 11.63
N GLU A 17 -7.67 -1.20 11.29
CA GLU A 17 -6.58 -1.38 12.24
C GLU A 17 -5.61 -0.20 12.08
N PRO A 18 -5.58 0.77 13.01
CA PRO A 18 -4.66 1.89 12.94
C PRO A 18 -3.24 1.41 13.17
N CYS A 19 -2.34 1.72 12.23
CA CYS A 19 -0.91 1.44 12.34
C CYS A 19 -0.15 2.72 11.99
N ASN A 20 0.68 3.20 12.91
CA ASN A 20 1.50 4.40 12.73
C ASN A 20 2.94 4.04 12.33
N THR A 21 3.37 2.83 12.66
CA THR A 21 4.73 2.37 12.39
C THR A 21 4.78 1.11 11.53
N VAL A 22 5.92 0.93 10.86
CA VAL A 22 6.23 -0.31 10.12
C VAL A 22 6.22 -1.52 11.04
N GLN A 23 6.65 -1.33 12.30
CA GLN A 23 6.67 -2.39 13.31
C GLN A 23 5.26 -2.81 13.73
N GLU A 24 4.37 -1.85 13.99
CA GLU A 24 2.96 -2.12 14.31
C GLU A 24 2.27 -2.84 13.15
N PHE A 25 2.40 -2.33 11.94
CA PHE A 25 1.85 -2.99 10.75
C PHE A 25 2.33 -4.43 10.62
N ARG A 26 3.64 -4.66 10.75
CA ARG A 26 4.19 -6.03 10.71
C ARG A 26 3.60 -6.92 11.79
N SER A 27 3.52 -6.43 13.03
CA SER A 27 3.00 -7.20 14.17
C SER A 27 1.53 -7.56 14.00
N SER A 28 0.68 -6.60 13.56
CA SER A 28 -0.74 -6.83 13.32
C SER A 28 -0.96 -7.88 12.21
N VAL A 29 -0.25 -7.74 11.09
CA VAL A 29 -0.35 -8.70 9.98
C VAL A 29 0.14 -10.09 10.40
N THR A 30 1.27 -10.16 11.10
CA THR A 30 1.84 -11.43 11.55
C THR A 30 0.88 -12.13 12.50
N ALA A 31 0.31 -11.44 13.49
CA ALA A 31 -0.65 -12.01 14.42
C ALA A 31 -1.87 -12.63 13.72
N ILE A 32 -2.42 -11.93 12.72
CA ILE A 32 -3.55 -12.45 11.93
C ILE A 32 -3.13 -13.68 11.12
N THR A 33 -2.00 -13.61 10.43
CA THR A 33 -1.56 -14.69 9.54
C THR A 33 -1.11 -15.93 10.31
N ASP A 34 -0.54 -15.80 11.48
CA ASP A 34 -0.16 -16.94 12.34
C ASP A 34 -1.39 -17.76 12.74
N VAL A 35 -2.47 -17.10 13.16
CA VAL A 35 -3.75 -17.78 13.46
C VAL A 35 -4.29 -18.51 12.23
N LEU A 36 -4.26 -17.86 11.05
CA LEU A 36 -4.75 -18.46 9.81
C LEU A 36 -3.88 -19.65 9.36
N ILE A 37 -2.58 -19.55 9.50
CA ILE A 37 -1.66 -20.65 9.19
C ILE A 37 -1.93 -21.85 10.09
N GLU A 38 -2.17 -21.62 11.39
CA GLU A 38 -2.54 -22.67 12.31
C GLU A 38 -3.87 -23.33 11.96
N GLN A 39 -4.89 -22.55 11.63
CA GLN A 39 -6.18 -23.08 11.18
C GLN A 39 -6.02 -23.92 9.91
N LYS A 40 -5.20 -23.44 8.95
CA LYS A 40 -4.90 -24.18 7.73
C LYS A 40 -4.22 -25.53 8.01
N LYS A 41 -3.26 -25.57 8.96
CA LYS A 41 -2.60 -26.81 9.37
C LYS A 41 -3.59 -27.84 9.95
N LYS A 42 -4.64 -27.36 10.64
CA LYS A 42 -5.73 -28.17 11.17
C LYS A 42 -6.78 -28.57 10.12
N GLY A 43 -6.56 -28.26 8.84
CA GLY A 43 -7.51 -28.56 7.75
C GLY A 43 -8.73 -27.64 7.71
N ILE A 44 -8.75 -26.56 8.49
CA ILE A 44 -9.88 -25.63 8.54
C ILE A 44 -9.82 -24.74 7.29
N LYS A 45 -10.97 -24.61 6.60
CA LYS A 45 -11.11 -23.72 5.45
C LYS A 45 -10.95 -22.27 5.89
N LEU A 46 -9.98 -21.57 5.30
CA LEU A 46 -9.74 -20.17 5.62
C LEU A 46 -10.82 -19.25 5.03
N PRO A 47 -11.17 -18.16 5.73
CA PRO A 47 -12.02 -17.11 5.19
C PRO A 47 -11.31 -16.40 4.01
N LYS A 48 -12.09 -15.81 3.10
CA LYS A 48 -11.56 -14.95 2.05
C LYS A 48 -11.28 -13.57 2.67
N ILE A 49 -10.01 -13.21 2.73
CA ILE A 49 -9.54 -11.94 3.31
C ILE A 49 -8.72 -11.22 2.26
N MET A 50 -8.79 -9.90 2.22
CA MET A 50 -7.87 -9.01 1.53
C MET A 50 -7.31 -8.01 2.54
N VAL A 51 -6.02 -7.75 2.49
CA VAL A 51 -5.36 -6.71 3.30
C VAL A 51 -5.10 -5.50 2.44
N VAL A 52 -5.48 -4.33 2.96
CA VAL A 52 -5.22 -3.02 2.31
C VAL A 52 -4.39 -2.16 3.27
N LEU A 53 -3.31 -1.57 2.78
CA LEU A 53 -2.48 -0.62 3.51
C LEU A 53 -2.52 0.74 2.81
N ASP A 54 -3.13 1.72 3.45
CA ASP A 54 -3.17 3.11 2.96
C ASP A 54 -2.56 4.05 4.01
N SER A 55 -1.33 4.46 3.83
CA SER A 55 -0.37 4.14 2.79
C SER A 55 0.95 3.66 3.41
N ALA A 56 1.72 2.86 2.66
CA ALA A 56 3.06 2.44 3.10
C ALA A 56 4.01 3.64 3.29
N GLY A 57 3.79 4.74 2.53
CA GLY A 57 4.56 5.96 2.63
C GLY A 57 4.41 6.71 3.96
N ASN A 58 3.27 6.55 4.63
CA ASN A 58 2.96 7.23 5.89
C ASN A 58 3.42 6.47 7.14
N LEU A 59 3.84 5.22 7.00
CA LEU A 59 4.37 4.47 8.15
C LEU A 59 5.73 5.03 8.56
N ALA A 60 5.82 5.48 9.81
CA ALA A 60 7.10 5.85 10.42
C ALA A 60 7.86 4.61 10.92
N THR A 61 9.10 4.76 11.33
CA THR A 61 9.77 3.79 12.20
C THR A 61 9.58 4.19 13.65
N GLN A 62 9.71 3.24 14.59
CA GLN A 62 9.72 3.58 16.01
C GLN A 62 10.82 4.59 16.33
N LYS A 63 11.98 4.45 15.66
CA LYS A 63 13.09 5.37 15.81
C LYS A 63 12.74 6.81 15.37
N GLU A 64 12.05 6.98 14.23
CA GLU A 64 11.58 8.31 13.79
C GLU A 64 10.67 8.97 14.82
N ILE A 65 9.77 8.19 15.45
CA ILE A 65 8.89 8.69 16.51
C ILE A 65 9.68 9.10 17.76
N ASP A 66 10.66 8.30 18.17
CA ASP A 66 11.47 8.57 19.36
C ASP A 66 12.41 9.75 19.13
N ASP A 67 13.03 9.85 17.94
CA ASP A 67 13.86 10.99 17.54
C ASP A 67 13.02 12.29 17.50
N ALA A 68 11.79 12.24 17.01
CA ALA A 68 10.90 13.40 17.02
C ALA A 68 10.57 13.91 18.44
N LYS A 69 10.38 13.01 19.40
CA LYS A 69 10.15 13.38 20.83
C LYS A 69 11.36 14.03 21.47
N THR A 70 12.58 13.64 21.06
CA THR A 70 13.83 14.16 21.61
C THR A 70 14.38 15.38 20.84
N GLY A 71 13.68 15.80 19.78
CA GLY A 71 14.14 16.92 18.93
C GLY A 71 15.34 16.58 18.04
N SER A 72 15.66 15.31 17.85
CA SER A 72 16.75 14.87 16.99
C SER A 72 16.38 15.07 15.51
N SER A 73 17.24 15.74 14.74
CA SER A 73 17.06 15.98 13.31
C SER A 73 17.78 14.96 12.41
N LYS A 74 18.26 13.85 12.99
CA LYS A 74 18.99 12.82 12.22
C LYS A 74 18.04 12.05 11.31
N ALA A 75 18.33 12.03 10.00
CA ALA A 75 17.57 11.24 9.04
C ALA A 75 17.66 9.73 9.37
N ASP A 76 16.51 9.06 9.47
CA ASP A 76 16.49 7.62 9.68
C ASP A 76 16.71 6.87 8.36
N MET A 77 17.93 6.40 8.16
CA MET A 77 18.30 5.56 7.00
C MET A 77 17.85 4.10 7.13
N THR A 78 17.24 3.73 8.28
CA THR A 78 16.86 2.32 8.54
C THR A 78 15.47 1.99 7.99
N ARG A 79 14.61 2.99 7.73
CA ARG A 79 13.23 2.80 7.28
C ARG A 79 13.13 1.92 6.03
N ALA A 80 13.94 2.17 5.01
CA ALA A 80 13.94 1.37 3.78
C ALA A 80 14.33 -0.11 4.04
N LYS A 81 15.31 -0.35 4.92
CA LYS A 81 15.72 -1.70 5.33
C LYS A 81 14.59 -2.40 6.09
N LEU A 82 13.93 -1.69 7.00
CA LEU A 82 12.82 -2.21 7.79
C LEU A 82 11.61 -2.56 6.92
N LEU A 83 11.21 -1.67 6.01
CA LEU A 83 10.17 -1.95 5.03
C LEU A 83 10.50 -3.16 4.18
N LYS A 84 11.72 -3.25 3.65
CA LYS A 84 12.17 -4.39 2.85
C LYS A 84 12.07 -5.72 3.63
N SER A 85 12.51 -5.74 4.88
CA SER A 85 12.41 -6.94 5.72
C SER A 85 10.96 -7.29 6.06
N THR A 86 10.14 -6.30 6.37
CA THR A 86 8.71 -6.46 6.66
C THR A 86 7.98 -7.07 5.46
N PHE A 87 8.12 -6.48 4.27
CA PHE A 87 7.50 -7.00 3.05
C PHE A 87 7.93 -8.44 2.76
N ARG A 88 9.21 -8.77 2.94
CA ARG A 88 9.69 -10.15 2.76
C ARG A 88 8.99 -11.15 3.69
N ILE A 89 8.77 -10.79 4.95
CA ILE A 89 8.11 -11.65 5.93
C ILE A 89 6.62 -11.80 5.61
N ILE A 90 5.90 -10.69 5.49
CA ILE A 90 4.44 -10.71 5.29
C ILE A 90 4.04 -11.34 3.95
N MET A 91 4.81 -11.14 2.88
CA MET A 91 4.50 -11.73 1.58
C MET A 91 4.60 -13.27 1.60
N THR A 92 5.51 -13.83 2.37
CA THR A 92 5.57 -15.29 2.58
C THR A 92 4.30 -15.77 3.27
N GLN A 93 3.87 -15.12 4.35
CA GLN A 93 2.66 -15.48 5.10
C GLN A 93 1.39 -15.32 4.26
N PHE A 94 1.28 -14.20 3.51
CA PHE A 94 0.17 -13.97 2.59
C PHE A 94 0.09 -15.03 1.50
N GLY A 95 1.23 -15.46 0.95
CA GLY A 95 1.29 -16.55 -0.01
C GLY A 95 0.76 -17.87 0.56
N ILE A 96 1.15 -18.22 1.79
CA ILE A 96 0.65 -19.42 2.49
C ILE A 96 -0.86 -19.37 2.68
N CYS A 97 -1.38 -18.21 3.12
CA CYS A 97 -2.82 -18.01 3.38
C CYS A 97 -3.63 -17.63 2.13
N LYS A 98 -2.99 -17.39 0.99
CA LYS A 98 -3.61 -16.89 -0.26
C LYS A 98 -4.36 -15.58 -0.05
N ILE A 99 -3.77 -14.63 0.70
CA ILE A 99 -4.33 -13.32 0.99
C ILE A 99 -3.85 -12.32 -0.07
N PRO A 100 -4.74 -11.71 -0.87
CA PRO A 100 -4.40 -10.56 -1.69
C PRO A 100 -3.99 -9.38 -0.80
N PHE A 101 -2.93 -8.68 -1.24
CA PHE A 101 -2.44 -7.49 -0.55
C PHE A 101 -2.40 -6.31 -1.51
N LEU A 102 -3.10 -5.24 -1.18
CA LEU A 102 -3.09 -3.97 -1.88
C LEU A 102 -2.45 -2.91 -0.98
N PHE A 103 -1.58 -2.08 -1.53
CA PHE A 103 -1.08 -0.92 -0.79
C PHE A 103 -0.90 0.29 -1.70
N THR A 104 -1.09 1.47 -1.14
CA THR A 104 -0.76 2.74 -1.77
C THR A 104 0.60 3.23 -1.29
N ASN A 105 1.27 4.01 -2.12
CA ASN A 105 2.57 4.57 -1.78
C ASN A 105 2.80 5.91 -2.49
N HIS A 106 3.66 6.75 -1.93
CA HIS A 106 4.10 7.98 -2.57
C HIS A 106 5.18 7.69 -3.61
N THR A 107 5.26 8.54 -4.62
CA THR A 107 6.29 8.49 -5.65
C THR A 107 7.13 9.75 -5.62
N TYR A 108 8.40 9.61 -5.98
CA TYR A 108 9.36 10.71 -6.10
C TYR A 108 9.97 10.70 -7.50
N GLN A 109 10.37 11.87 -7.97
CA GLN A 109 11.24 11.98 -9.14
C GLN A 109 12.69 11.78 -8.68
N THR A 110 13.45 10.94 -9.38
CA THR A 110 14.89 10.86 -9.14
C THR A 110 15.58 12.14 -9.60
N GLN A 111 16.64 12.54 -8.91
CA GLN A 111 17.43 13.73 -9.25
C GLN A 111 18.56 13.44 -10.25
N ASP A 112 18.53 12.27 -10.89
CA ASP A 112 19.51 11.88 -11.88
C ASP A 112 19.30 12.62 -13.21
N LEU A 113 20.31 12.59 -14.09
CA LEU A 113 20.24 13.14 -15.46
C LEU A 113 19.03 12.63 -16.26
N PHE A 114 18.58 11.41 -15.99
CA PHE A 114 17.36 10.82 -16.54
C PHE A 114 16.33 10.66 -15.42
N SER A 115 15.67 11.75 -15.03
CA SER A 115 14.65 11.73 -13.99
C SER A 115 13.57 10.69 -14.27
N ARG A 116 13.38 9.77 -13.33
CA ARG A 116 12.33 8.74 -13.36
C ARG A 116 11.52 8.72 -12.09
N GLN A 117 10.26 8.35 -12.20
CA GLN A 117 9.38 8.20 -11.06
C GLN A 117 9.67 6.88 -10.33
N VAL A 118 9.91 6.94 -9.04
CA VAL A 118 10.18 5.78 -8.19
C VAL A 118 9.26 5.78 -6.97
N GLY A 119 8.94 4.59 -6.47
CA GLY A 119 8.15 4.44 -5.24
C GLY A 119 8.97 4.75 -4.00
N GLY A 120 8.32 5.32 -2.98
CA GLY A 120 8.96 5.57 -1.68
C GLY A 120 9.26 4.27 -0.92
N GLY A 121 10.19 4.37 0.06
CA GLY A 121 10.52 3.24 0.94
C GLY A 121 11.50 2.22 0.36
N GLY A 122 12.23 2.59 -0.70
CA GLY A 122 13.26 1.76 -1.32
C GLY A 122 12.68 0.65 -2.20
N THR A 123 13.53 -0.31 -2.59
CA THR A 123 13.18 -1.36 -3.56
C THR A 123 12.35 -2.52 -2.98
N GLY A 124 12.17 -2.58 -1.67
CA GLY A 124 11.46 -3.70 -1.01
C GLY A 124 10.04 -3.91 -1.50
N PRO A 125 9.16 -2.90 -1.42
CA PRO A 125 7.80 -2.94 -1.93
C PRO A 125 7.74 -3.25 -3.44
N GLU A 126 8.66 -2.68 -4.21
CA GLU A 126 8.74 -2.85 -5.66
C GLU A 126 9.06 -4.30 -6.07
N TYR A 127 9.99 -4.96 -5.38
CA TYR A 127 10.28 -6.38 -5.60
C TYR A 127 9.14 -7.29 -5.17
N ALA A 128 8.46 -6.97 -4.08
CA ALA A 128 7.36 -7.76 -3.54
C ALA A 128 6.12 -7.73 -4.44
N ALA A 129 5.80 -6.58 -5.04
CA ALA A 129 4.59 -6.39 -5.82
C ALA A 129 4.56 -7.22 -7.11
N SER A 130 3.40 -7.76 -7.44
CA SER A 130 3.13 -8.42 -8.73
C SER A 130 2.67 -7.44 -9.80
N ILE A 131 1.97 -6.39 -9.38
CA ILE A 131 1.52 -5.27 -10.23
C ILE A 131 1.91 -3.96 -9.55
N ILE A 132 2.44 -3.02 -10.31
CA ILE A 132 2.73 -1.66 -9.87
C ILE A 132 2.11 -0.71 -10.90
N LEU A 133 1.22 0.16 -10.42
CA LEU A 133 0.56 1.19 -11.22
C LEU A 133 1.01 2.57 -10.73
N PHE A 134 1.55 3.37 -11.62
CA PHE A 134 1.73 4.80 -11.37
C PHE A 134 0.49 5.55 -11.82
N LEU A 135 -0.11 6.30 -10.89
CA LEU A 135 -1.32 7.05 -11.13
C LEU A 135 -0.99 8.53 -11.38
N GLY A 136 -1.30 8.99 -12.58
CA GLY A 136 -1.29 10.41 -12.92
C GLY A 136 -2.71 10.97 -12.91
N LYS A 137 -2.88 12.25 -12.57
CA LYS A 137 -4.18 12.91 -12.61
C LYS A 137 -4.15 14.17 -13.47
N ALA A 138 -5.24 14.43 -14.19
CA ALA A 138 -5.54 15.65 -14.88
C ALA A 138 -6.95 16.14 -14.50
N LYS A 139 -7.24 17.42 -14.72
CA LYS A 139 -8.57 17.98 -14.46
C LYS A 139 -9.54 17.54 -15.56
N LEU A 140 -10.70 17.02 -15.17
CA LEU A 140 -11.85 16.89 -16.07
C LEU A 140 -12.64 18.20 -16.00
N LYS A 141 -12.85 18.85 -17.14
CA LYS A 141 -13.53 20.14 -17.20
C LYS A 141 -14.68 20.10 -18.19
N GLU A 142 -15.75 20.83 -17.87
CA GLU A 142 -16.83 21.20 -18.77
C GLU A 142 -16.86 22.74 -18.84
N GLY A 143 -16.40 23.29 -19.96
CA GLY A 143 -16.16 24.73 -20.08
C GLY A 143 -15.05 25.20 -19.12
N ILE A 144 -15.39 26.10 -18.20
CA ILE A 144 -14.47 26.66 -17.20
C ILE A 144 -14.47 25.84 -15.91
N GLU A 145 -15.56 25.11 -15.64
CA GLU A 145 -15.78 24.38 -14.39
C GLU A 145 -15.04 23.03 -14.38
N GLN A 146 -14.46 22.68 -13.23
CA GLN A 146 -13.87 21.37 -13.02
C GLN A 146 -14.94 20.42 -12.46
N THR A 147 -15.39 19.46 -13.26
CA THR A 147 -16.43 18.47 -12.93
C THR A 147 -15.87 17.15 -12.40
N GLY A 148 -14.54 16.98 -12.45
CA GLY A 148 -13.92 15.75 -11.98
C GLY A 148 -12.42 15.69 -12.22
N ILE A 149 -11.90 14.47 -12.23
CA ILE A 149 -10.52 14.18 -12.60
C ILE A 149 -10.44 13.03 -13.61
N ILE A 150 -9.45 13.12 -14.50
CA ILE A 150 -9.04 12.03 -15.38
C ILE A 150 -7.83 11.36 -14.73
N VAL A 151 -7.94 10.08 -14.42
CA VAL A 151 -6.83 9.28 -13.90
C VAL A 151 -6.22 8.46 -15.01
N THR A 152 -4.89 8.52 -15.14
CA THR A 152 -4.12 7.65 -16.03
C THR A 152 -3.31 6.68 -15.18
N ALA A 153 -3.65 5.40 -15.24
CA ALA A 153 -2.88 4.32 -14.61
C ALA A 153 -1.86 3.77 -15.61
N LYS A 154 -0.58 3.93 -15.29
CA LYS A 154 0.55 3.43 -16.09
C LYS A 154 1.19 2.25 -15.39
N PRO A 155 1.12 1.03 -15.95
CA PRO A 155 1.79 -0.12 -15.36
C PRO A 155 3.30 0.03 -15.45
N ASN A 156 3.97 0.10 -14.31
CA ASN A 156 5.44 0.02 -14.22
C ASN A 156 5.91 -1.45 -14.14
N LYS A 157 5.07 -2.30 -13.54
CA LYS A 157 5.27 -3.74 -13.44
C LYS A 157 3.94 -4.47 -13.59
N ASN A 158 3.93 -5.54 -14.36
CA ASN A 158 2.80 -6.46 -14.44
C ASN A 158 3.33 -7.86 -14.77
N ARG A 159 3.15 -8.81 -13.83
CA ARG A 159 3.59 -10.20 -14.00
C ARG A 159 2.57 -11.09 -14.71
N PHE A 160 1.35 -10.60 -14.93
CA PHE A 160 0.25 -11.43 -15.42
C PHE A 160 -0.14 -11.13 -16.88
N ALA A 161 0.12 -9.90 -17.34
CA ALA A 161 -0.29 -9.47 -18.66
C ALA A 161 0.65 -8.40 -19.23
N LYS A 162 0.54 -8.13 -20.54
CA LYS A 162 1.24 -7.03 -21.20
C LYS A 162 0.82 -5.70 -20.55
N PRO A 163 1.78 -4.85 -20.16
CA PRO A 163 1.47 -3.53 -19.61
C PRO A 163 0.69 -2.68 -20.60
N THR A 164 -0.48 -2.22 -20.20
CA THR A 164 -1.34 -1.33 -21.00
C THR A 164 -1.80 -0.17 -20.14
N ASN A 165 -1.66 1.05 -20.63
CA ASN A 165 -2.14 2.23 -19.93
C ASN A 165 -3.67 2.24 -19.92
N ILE A 166 -4.26 2.57 -18.78
CA ILE A 166 -5.70 2.67 -18.59
C ILE A 166 -6.02 4.11 -18.19
N LYS A 167 -7.05 4.69 -18.79
CA LYS A 167 -7.61 5.97 -18.39
C LYS A 167 -9.04 5.80 -17.93
N PHE A 168 -9.40 6.47 -16.84
CA PHE A 168 -10.76 6.51 -16.33
C PHE A 168 -11.06 7.86 -15.70
N HIS A 169 -12.34 8.18 -15.57
CA HIS A 169 -12.80 9.44 -15.02
C HIS A 169 -13.40 9.20 -13.64
N ILE A 170 -13.20 10.16 -12.75
CA ILE A 170 -13.87 10.24 -11.45
C ILE A 170 -14.58 11.58 -11.40
N SER A 171 -15.91 11.56 -11.45
CA SER A 171 -16.75 12.75 -11.32
C SER A 171 -16.86 13.17 -9.85
N PHE A 172 -17.11 14.47 -9.62
CA PHE A 172 -17.27 15.03 -8.26
C PHE A 172 -18.75 15.04 -7.79
N ASN A 173 -19.61 14.32 -8.48
CA ASN A 173 -21.06 14.23 -8.14
C ASN A 173 -21.29 13.34 -6.93
#